data_527abdce19156933157dd5448c65a6e2
#
_entry.id   527abdce19156933157dd5448c65a6e2
#
_cell.length_a   1.000
_cell.length_b   1.000
_cell.length_c   1.000
_cell.angle_alpha   90.00
_cell.angle_beta   90.00
_cell.angle_gamma   90.00
#
_symmetry.space_group_name_H-M   'P 1'
#
loop_
_entity.id
_entity.type
_entity.pdbx_description
1 polymer ?
#
loop_
_entity_poly.entity_id
_entity_poly.type
_entity_poly.pdbx_seq_one_letter_code
_entity_poly.pdbx_strand_id
1 'polypeptide(L)'
;MIVVTGTGIVSAIGTNTSEVANALLEDVSGIAPVSFLQTQHRQMPVGEVKLSNEQLAQRLGIVSTGNTSRTMLLGTLALREALAMAGIKDDELEGVALVSGTTVADMDCAEQRFDPRNDHVALGDCGRSTEDMAQHVGRFGFVTTCSTACSSAANAFILGANLLRSGRFKQVVVGGTECLSRFHFNGFRSLMILDGEPCRPFDATRAGLNLGEGAAFVVLETAEHAAQRGAKAMAQLSGWGNACDAFHQTASSDDGIGAVLSMRQALQRAGLKPADIQYVNAHGTGTPNNDASESEALHRVFGETMPPVSSTKSRTGHTTSASGSIEAVICWLAMCHGFIPSNLNWHHAMDKGIVPVAKTLRQQQLQHVLC
;
A
#
# COMPACT_ATOMS: atom_id res chain seq x y z
N MET A 1 7.67 -3.12 -22.65
CA MET A 1 7.60 -3.89 -21.40
C MET A 1 7.96 -2.94 -20.25
N ILE A 2 7.25 -2.98 -19.13
CA ILE A 2 7.54 -2.19 -17.93
C ILE A 2 8.12 -3.12 -16.88
N VAL A 3 9.30 -2.81 -16.36
CA VAL A 3 10.02 -3.61 -15.37
C VAL A 3 10.17 -2.85 -14.06
N VAL A 4 10.28 -3.60 -12.97
CA VAL A 4 10.61 -3.11 -11.63
C VAL A 4 12.11 -3.23 -11.44
N THR A 5 12.77 -2.14 -11.03
CA THR A 5 14.23 -2.11 -10.81
C THR A 5 14.61 -1.74 -9.38
N GLY A 6 13.66 -1.24 -8.58
CA GLY A 6 13.86 -0.93 -7.18
C GLY A 6 12.56 -0.92 -6.41
N THR A 7 12.62 -1.27 -5.14
CA THR A 7 11.48 -1.25 -4.18
C THR A 7 11.97 -0.75 -2.83
N GLY A 8 11.06 -0.08 -2.11
CA GLY A 8 11.30 0.32 -0.72
C GLY A 8 9.99 0.30 0.05
N ILE A 9 10.04 -0.03 1.32
CA ILE A 9 8.85 -0.19 2.16
C ILE A 9 9.13 0.16 3.62
N VAL A 10 8.14 0.80 4.23
CA VAL A 10 8.05 1.05 5.67
C VAL A 10 6.64 0.70 6.11
N SER A 11 6.52 -0.13 7.13
CA SER A 11 5.22 -0.56 7.68
C SER A 11 5.33 -0.90 9.16
N ALA A 12 4.23 -1.30 9.77
CA ALA A 12 4.20 -1.74 11.18
C ALA A 12 5.08 -2.96 11.48
N ILE A 13 5.48 -3.74 10.44
CA ILE A 13 6.28 -4.97 10.56
C ILE A 13 7.72 -4.83 10.07
N GLY A 14 8.14 -3.63 9.68
CA GLY A 14 9.53 -3.40 9.27
C GLY A 14 9.70 -2.04 8.58
N THR A 15 10.93 -1.55 8.58
CA THR A 15 11.31 -0.24 8.05
C THR A 15 12.16 -0.32 6.78
N ASN A 16 12.27 -1.51 6.20
CA ASN A 16 12.91 -1.81 4.92
C ASN A 16 12.42 -3.17 4.40
N THR A 17 12.75 -3.48 3.15
CA THR A 17 12.33 -4.71 2.46
C THR A 17 12.79 -5.98 3.18
N SER A 18 14.01 -5.99 3.74
CA SER A 18 14.56 -7.16 4.45
C SER A 18 13.81 -7.45 5.76
N GLU A 19 13.56 -6.41 6.58
CA GLU A 19 12.80 -6.54 7.81
C GLU A 19 11.38 -7.03 7.56
N VAL A 20 10.71 -6.44 6.55
CA VAL A 20 9.35 -6.84 6.18
C VAL A 20 9.31 -8.28 5.67
N ALA A 21 10.26 -8.72 4.82
CA ALA A 21 10.32 -10.10 4.36
C ALA A 21 10.47 -11.09 5.53
N ASN A 22 11.36 -10.80 6.46
CA ASN A 22 11.57 -11.64 7.65
C ASN A 22 10.29 -11.70 8.51
N ALA A 23 9.65 -10.56 8.76
CA ALA A 23 8.42 -10.51 9.56
C ALA A 23 7.26 -11.29 8.89
N LEU A 24 7.17 -11.25 7.56
CA LEU A 24 6.19 -12.05 6.81
C LEU A 24 6.45 -13.54 6.92
N LEU A 25 7.72 -13.97 6.83
CA LEU A 25 8.13 -15.37 6.94
C LEU A 25 7.92 -15.93 8.35
N GLU A 26 8.06 -15.11 9.38
CA GLU A 26 7.92 -15.49 10.79
C GLU A 26 6.51 -15.23 11.36
N ASP A 27 5.54 -14.92 10.50
CA ASP A 27 4.15 -14.66 10.87
C ASP A 27 3.98 -13.55 11.93
N VAL A 28 4.86 -12.53 11.91
CA VAL A 28 4.81 -11.41 12.85
C VAL A 28 3.64 -10.48 12.51
N SER A 29 2.90 -10.04 13.53
CA SER A 29 1.92 -8.95 13.43
C SER A 29 2.49 -7.66 13.99
N GLY A 30 2.30 -6.54 13.27
CA GLY A 30 2.61 -5.19 13.74
C GLY A 30 1.44 -4.52 14.46
N ILE A 31 0.28 -5.18 14.52
CA ILE A 31 -0.93 -4.66 15.17
C ILE A 31 -0.73 -4.66 16.68
N ALA A 32 -0.87 -3.49 17.30
CA ALA A 32 -0.70 -3.28 18.73
C ALA A 32 -1.51 -2.05 19.19
N PRO A 33 -1.72 -1.86 20.51
CA PRO A 33 -2.23 -0.61 21.03
C PRO A 33 -1.41 0.60 20.58
N VAL A 34 -2.07 1.75 20.44
CA VAL A 34 -1.45 3.01 19.99
C VAL A 34 -0.26 3.40 20.88
N SER A 35 0.88 3.71 20.26
CA SER A 35 2.11 4.16 20.94
C SER A 35 2.43 5.63 20.71
N PHE A 36 2.37 6.10 19.47
CA PHE A 36 2.79 7.45 19.07
C PHE A 36 1.63 8.38 18.76
N LEU A 37 0.56 7.89 18.11
CA LEU A 37 -0.60 8.73 17.80
C LEU A 37 -1.22 9.30 19.09
N GLN A 38 -1.35 10.62 19.16
CA GLN A 38 -1.98 11.30 20.29
C GLN A 38 -3.50 11.18 20.20
N THR A 39 -4.08 10.21 20.90
CA THR A 39 -5.53 9.93 20.92
C THR A 39 -6.00 9.55 22.32
N GLN A 40 -7.30 9.73 22.60
CA GLN A 40 -7.94 9.22 23.80
C GLN A 40 -8.20 7.70 23.74
N HIS A 41 -8.13 7.11 22.53
CA HIS A 41 -8.45 5.69 22.28
C HIS A 41 -7.18 4.83 22.21
N ARG A 42 -6.29 4.95 23.18
CA ARG A 42 -4.97 4.31 23.19
C ARG A 42 -4.98 2.78 23.16
N GLN A 43 -6.08 2.15 23.57
CA GLN A 43 -6.21 0.69 23.59
C GLN A 43 -6.62 0.10 22.24
N MET A 44 -7.03 0.94 21.29
CA MET A 44 -7.40 0.44 19.97
C MET A 44 -6.19 -0.12 19.22
N PRO A 45 -6.32 -1.33 18.63
CA PRO A 45 -5.24 -1.93 17.87
C PRO A 45 -5.02 -1.19 16.54
N VAL A 46 -3.78 -0.86 16.25
CA VAL A 46 -3.35 -0.17 15.03
C VAL A 46 -2.03 -0.74 14.51
N GLY A 47 -1.81 -0.64 13.22
CA GLY A 47 -0.54 -0.94 12.55
C GLY A 47 0.39 0.28 12.52
N GLU A 48 0.91 0.70 13.66
CA GLU A 48 1.78 1.85 13.79
C GLU A 48 3.24 1.48 13.53
N VAL A 49 3.98 2.27 12.74
CA VAL A 49 5.42 2.08 12.53
C VAL A 49 6.17 2.32 13.84
N LYS A 50 7.05 1.41 14.21
CA LYS A 50 7.70 1.35 15.54
C LYS A 50 8.86 2.34 15.71
N LEU A 51 8.75 3.51 15.08
CA LEU A 51 9.71 4.62 15.19
C LEU A 51 8.96 5.93 15.44
N SER A 52 9.48 6.75 16.35
CA SER A 52 8.98 8.11 16.55
C SER A 52 9.37 9.02 15.39
N ASN A 53 8.75 10.22 15.29
CA ASN A 53 9.10 11.21 14.27
C ASN A 53 10.55 11.66 14.39
N GLU A 54 11.07 11.79 15.62
CA GLU A 54 12.47 12.14 15.89
C GLU A 54 13.43 11.05 15.38
N GLN A 55 13.10 9.77 15.61
CA GLN A 55 13.89 8.64 15.12
C GLN A 55 13.87 8.54 13.59
N LEU A 56 12.71 8.78 12.96
CA LEU A 56 12.59 8.83 11.50
C LEU A 56 13.42 9.97 10.92
N ALA A 57 13.27 11.18 11.48
CA ALA A 57 14.02 12.37 11.05
C ALA A 57 15.54 12.16 11.21
N GLN A 58 15.98 11.59 12.33
CA GLN A 58 17.39 11.26 12.57
C GLN A 58 17.94 10.28 11.52
N ARG A 59 17.21 9.21 11.20
CA ARG A 59 17.62 8.24 10.15
C ARG A 59 17.75 8.90 8.78
N LEU A 60 16.92 9.91 8.51
CA LEU A 60 16.90 10.63 7.25
C LEU A 60 17.91 11.80 7.19
N GLY A 61 18.48 12.21 8.33
CA GLY A 61 19.30 13.41 8.43
C GLY A 61 18.47 14.68 8.24
N ILE A 62 17.19 14.66 8.57
CA ILE A 62 16.24 15.76 8.45
C ILE A 62 16.12 16.46 9.81
N VAL A 63 16.19 17.79 9.82
CA VAL A 63 15.87 18.57 11.01
C VAL A 63 14.35 18.63 11.17
N SER A 64 13.82 17.94 12.19
CA SER A 64 12.38 17.94 12.46
C SER A 64 11.92 19.32 12.94
N THR A 65 10.87 19.82 12.34
CA THR A 65 10.19 21.09 12.70
C THR A 65 8.71 20.81 12.94
N GLY A 66 7.96 21.76 13.46
CA GLY A 66 6.49 21.63 13.58
C GLY A 66 5.73 21.45 12.27
N ASN A 67 6.42 21.56 11.13
CA ASN A 67 5.87 21.31 9.78
C ASN A 67 6.38 20.00 9.16
N THR A 68 7.18 19.22 9.89
CA THR A 68 7.71 17.95 9.40
C THR A 68 6.67 16.86 9.60
N SER A 69 5.95 16.50 8.55
CA SER A 69 4.86 15.52 8.59
C SER A 69 5.41 14.09 8.71
N ARG A 70 4.72 13.26 9.49
CA ARG A 70 5.01 11.82 9.57
C ARG A 70 4.82 11.11 8.24
N THR A 71 3.80 11.50 7.47
CA THR A 71 3.57 11.00 6.09
C THR A 71 4.81 11.23 5.22
N MET A 72 5.38 12.43 5.25
CA MET A 72 6.59 12.78 4.51
C MET A 72 7.79 11.96 4.99
N LEU A 73 7.99 11.79 6.30
CA LEU A 73 9.10 11.02 6.85
C LEU A 73 9.05 9.55 6.45
N LEU A 74 7.89 8.90 6.58
CA LEU A 74 7.68 7.50 6.17
C LEU A 74 7.91 7.34 4.67
N GLY A 75 7.33 8.25 3.87
CA GLY A 75 7.48 8.24 2.42
C GLY A 75 8.92 8.44 1.98
N THR A 76 9.64 9.39 2.57
CA THR A 76 11.06 9.65 2.25
C THR A 76 11.94 8.44 2.54
N LEU A 77 11.68 7.73 3.65
CA LEU A 77 12.46 6.54 4.01
C LEU A 77 12.27 5.42 2.97
N ALA A 78 11.03 5.11 2.59
CA ALA A 78 10.73 4.10 1.57
C ALA A 78 11.22 4.53 0.17
N LEU A 79 11.08 5.81 -0.18
CA LEU A 79 11.52 6.36 -1.46
C LEU A 79 13.04 6.24 -1.63
N ARG A 80 13.82 6.59 -0.60
CA ARG A 80 15.29 6.45 -0.63
C ARG A 80 15.74 5.00 -0.78
N GLU A 81 15.07 4.06 -0.11
CA GLU A 81 15.36 2.62 -0.28
C GLU A 81 15.11 2.18 -1.73
N ALA A 82 13.96 2.57 -2.33
CA ALA A 82 13.62 2.22 -3.70
C ALA A 82 14.64 2.76 -4.71
N LEU A 83 15.05 4.02 -4.57
CA LEU A 83 16.05 4.67 -5.43
C LEU A 83 17.43 4.01 -5.28
N ALA A 84 17.85 3.76 -4.04
CA ALA A 84 19.12 3.09 -3.75
C ALA A 84 19.17 1.68 -4.36
N MET A 85 18.09 0.89 -4.22
CA MET A 85 17.97 -0.44 -4.80
C MET A 85 18.01 -0.39 -6.34
N ALA A 86 17.38 0.62 -6.94
CA ALA A 86 17.41 0.84 -8.39
C ALA A 86 18.77 1.37 -8.89
N GLY A 87 19.65 1.82 -8.00
CA GLY A 87 20.93 2.45 -8.35
C GLY A 87 20.76 3.80 -9.04
N ILE A 88 19.70 4.56 -8.71
CA ILE A 88 19.45 5.91 -9.23
C ILE A 88 20.10 6.91 -8.28
N LYS A 89 20.91 7.81 -8.81
CA LYS A 89 21.60 8.85 -8.06
C LYS A 89 20.83 10.17 -8.06
N ASP A 90 21.14 11.05 -7.12
CA ASP A 90 20.45 12.31 -6.94
C ASP A 90 20.54 13.24 -8.17
N ASP A 91 21.65 13.20 -8.91
CA ASP A 91 21.88 13.97 -10.13
C ASP A 91 21.13 13.42 -11.37
N GLU A 92 20.55 12.22 -11.27
CA GLU A 92 19.77 11.59 -12.34
C GLU A 92 18.25 11.86 -12.18
N LEU A 93 17.80 12.39 -11.06
CA LEU A 93 16.38 12.55 -10.72
C LEU A 93 15.61 13.50 -11.64
N GLU A 94 16.25 14.45 -12.31
CA GLU A 94 15.61 15.31 -13.33
C GLU A 94 15.02 14.51 -14.51
N GLY A 95 15.51 13.31 -14.76
CA GLY A 95 14.96 12.36 -15.74
C GLY A 95 13.84 11.47 -15.21
N VAL A 96 13.52 11.53 -13.93
CA VAL A 96 12.60 10.64 -13.22
C VAL A 96 11.32 11.37 -12.85
N ALA A 97 10.17 10.71 -13.00
CA ALA A 97 8.89 11.18 -12.44
C ALA A 97 8.64 10.54 -11.06
N LEU A 98 8.09 11.29 -10.12
CA LEU A 98 7.57 10.81 -8.84
C LEU A 98 6.05 10.92 -8.83
N VAL A 99 5.37 9.80 -8.61
CA VAL A 99 3.90 9.72 -8.47
C VAL A 99 3.58 9.05 -7.14
N SER A 100 3.02 9.79 -6.20
CA SER A 100 2.70 9.30 -4.86
C SER A 100 1.20 9.30 -4.60
N GLY A 101 0.71 8.27 -3.94
CA GLY A 101 -0.64 8.20 -3.40
C GLY A 101 -0.69 8.70 -1.96
N THR A 102 -1.62 9.61 -1.65
CA THR A 102 -1.96 9.99 -0.27
C THR A 102 -3.38 10.54 -0.21
N THR A 103 -4.07 10.39 0.92
CA THR A 103 -5.43 10.92 1.12
C THR A 103 -5.46 12.18 1.98
N VAL A 104 -4.63 12.25 2.99
CA VAL A 104 -4.67 13.35 3.96
C VAL A 104 -3.33 14.06 4.14
N ALA A 105 -2.30 13.62 3.42
CA ALA A 105 -0.98 14.27 3.38
C ALA A 105 -0.42 14.61 4.78
N ASP A 106 -0.28 15.91 5.07
CA ASP A 106 0.26 16.46 6.31
C ASP A 106 -0.81 16.74 7.39
N MET A 107 -1.89 15.97 7.43
CA MET A 107 -2.99 16.16 8.40
C MET A 107 -2.49 16.08 9.85
N ASP A 108 -1.49 15.26 10.14
CA ASP A 108 -0.85 15.18 11.45
C ASP A 108 -0.26 16.53 11.91
N CYS A 109 0.35 17.28 10.99
CA CYS A 109 0.83 18.65 11.25
C CYS A 109 -0.32 19.65 11.37
N ALA A 110 -1.36 19.52 10.55
CA ALA A 110 -2.55 20.37 10.64
C ALA A 110 -3.25 20.21 11.99
N GLU A 111 -3.36 18.98 12.49
CA GLU A 111 -3.93 18.66 13.79
C GLU A 111 -3.16 19.26 14.98
N GLN A 112 -1.83 19.33 14.89
CA GLN A 112 -0.98 19.95 15.92
C GLN A 112 -1.14 21.46 15.96
N ARG A 113 -1.41 22.09 14.80
CA ARG A 113 -1.63 23.55 14.66
C ARG A 113 -3.08 23.97 14.92
N PHE A 114 -3.99 23.02 15.03
CA PHE A 114 -5.40 23.30 15.21
C PHE A 114 -5.67 24.00 16.58
N ASP A 115 -6.12 25.24 16.53
CA ASP A 115 -6.67 25.97 17.67
C ASP A 115 -8.18 26.18 17.46
N PRO A 116 -9.06 25.57 18.30
CA PRO A 116 -10.50 25.69 18.14
C PRO A 116 -11.03 27.13 18.29
N ARG A 117 -10.19 28.06 18.74
CA ARG A 117 -10.50 29.49 18.85
C ARG A 117 -10.18 30.27 17.57
N ASN A 118 -9.53 29.61 16.60
CA ASN A 118 -9.13 30.22 15.33
C ASN A 118 -9.78 29.46 14.18
N ASP A 119 -10.78 30.06 13.56
CA ASP A 119 -11.55 29.43 12.46
C ASP A 119 -10.76 29.26 11.15
N HIS A 120 -9.51 29.72 11.10
CA HIS A 120 -8.66 29.67 9.91
C HIS A 120 -7.52 28.66 10.06
N VAL A 121 -7.83 27.36 10.07
CA VAL A 121 -6.81 26.34 9.87
C VAL A 121 -6.61 26.15 8.36
N ALA A 122 -5.48 26.58 7.84
CA ALA A 122 -5.07 26.22 6.50
C ALA A 122 -4.78 24.70 6.47
N LEU A 123 -5.73 23.94 5.95
CA LEU A 123 -5.48 22.54 5.56
C LEU A 123 -4.52 22.58 4.39
N GLY A 124 -3.42 21.84 4.47
CA GLY A 124 -2.51 21.65 3.34
C GLY A 124 -3.24 20.92 2.21
N ASP A 125 -2.78 21.09 0.97
CA ASP A 125 -3.26 20.25 -0.11
C ASP A 125 -2.60 18.85 -0.05
N CYS A 126 -3.22 17.86 -0.69
CA CYS A 126 -2.71 16.48 -0.70
C CYS A 126 -1.34 16.36 -1.43
N GLY A 127 -0.98 17.33 -2.27
CA GLY A 127 0.28 17.33 -3.01
C GLY A 127 1.48 17.64 -2.12
N ARG A 128 1.29 18.38 -1.05
CA ARG A 128 2.37 18.93 -0.23
C ARG A 128 3.33 17.86 0.31
N SER A 129 2.83 16.78 0.87
CA SER A 129 3.70 15.73 1.40
C SER A 129 4.57 15.07 0.32
N THR A 130 4.06 14.97 -0.91
CA THR A 130 4.81 14.46 -2.07
C THR A 130 5.90 15.45 -2.51
N GLU A 131 5.57 16.73 -2.54
CA GLU A 131 6.52 17.80 -2.88
C GLU A 131 7.62 17.91 -1.81
N ASP A 132 7.26 17.85 -0.54
CA ASP A 132 8.22 17.85 0.57
C ASP A 132 9.15 16.64 0.51
N MET A 133 8.63 15.43 0.21
CA MET A 133 9.47 14.24 -0.04
C MET A 133 10.45 14.47 -1.21
N ALA A 134 9.96 14.99 -2.33
CA ALA A 134 10.79 15.27 -3.49
C ALA A 134 11.91 16.25 -3.15
N GLN A 135 11.61 17.35 -2.44
CA GLN A 135 12.60 18.35 -2.02
C GLN A 135 13.69 17.76 -1.12
N HIS A 136 13.34 16.81 -0.24
CA HIS A 136 14.31 16.17 0.66
C HIS A 136 15.15 15.07 -0.01
N VAL A 137 14.72 14.53 -1.14
CA VAL A 137 15.44 13.48 -1.87
C VAL A 137 16.25 14.09 -3.02
N GLY A 138 15.65 15.01 -3.81
CA GLY A 138 16.32 15.65 -4.93
C GLY A 138 15.31 16.24 -5.91
N ARG A 139 15.80 16.72 -7.05
CA ARG A 139 15.00 17.40 -8.05
C ARG A 139 14.47 16.43 -9.10
N PHE A 140 13.22 16.00 -8.93
CA PHE A 140 12.53 15.18 -9.92
C PHE A 140 12.06 16.01 -11.12
N GLY A 141 12.03 15.40 -12.31
CA GLY A 141 11.55 16.05 -13.53
C GLY A 141 10.03 16.25 -13.58
N PHE A 142 9.30 15.49 -12.78
CA PHE A 142 7.85 15.62 -12.60
C PHE A 142 7.45 15.06 -11.25
N VAL A 143 6.61 15.78 -10.52
CA VAL A 143 6.07 15.36 -9.22
C VAL A 143 4.57 15.51 -9.26
N THR A 144 3.84 14.49 -8.81
CA THR A 144 2.38 14.57 -8.72
C THR A 144 1.83 13.60 -7.68
N THR A 145 0.60 13.88 -7.24
CA THR A 145 -0.10 13.11 -6.22
C THR A 145 -1.41 12.55 -6.78
N CYS A 146 -1.69 11.29 -6.46
CA CYS A 146 -2.98 10.65 -6.65
C CYS A 146 -3.72 10.61 -5.31
N SER A 147 -4.99 11.04 -5.28
CA SER A 147 -5.84 10.98 -4.09
C SER A 147 -7.19 10.35 -4.46
N THR A 148 -7.28 9.04 -4.28
CA THR A 148 -8.44 8.21 -4.63
C THR A 148 -8.74 7.19 -3.51
N ALA A 149 -8.72 7.65 -2.26
CA ALA A 149 -8.91 6.84 -1.07
C ALA A 149 -7.90 5.65 -1.03
N CYS A 150 -8.34 4.44 -0.67
CA CYS A 150 -7.48 3.26 -0.52
C CYS A 150 -6.82 2.81 -1.84
N SER A 151 -7.30 3.27 -3.00
CA SER A 151 -6.74 2.97 -4.31
C SER A 151 -5.70 3.99 -4.81
N SER A 152 -5.31 4.99 -3.99
CA SER A 152 -4.40 6.06 -4.40
C SER A 152 -3.07 5.54 -4.94
N ALA A 153 -2.41 4.65 -4.21
CA ALA A 153 -1.15 4.05 -4.67
C ALA A 153 -1.34 3.18 -5.92
N ALA A 154 -2.40 2.39 -6.02
CA ALA A 154 -2.69 1.62 -7.23
C ALA A 154 -2.89 2.54 -8.45
N ASN A 155 -3.57 3.68 -8.28
CA ASN A 155 -3.70 4.69 -9.33
C ASN A 155 -2.37 5.39 -9.66
N ALA A 156 -1.46 5.53 -8.68
CA ALA A 156 -0.11 6.01 -8.94
C ALA A 156 0.66 5.04 -9.86
N PHE A 157 0.53 3.71 -9.67
CA PHE A 157 1.08 2.71 -10.59
C PHE A 157 0.50 2.85 -12.01
N ILE A 158 -0.82 3.03 -12.12
CA ILE A 158 -1.48 3.21 -13.42
C ILE A 158 -0.98 4.47 -14.13
N LEU A 159 -0.88 5.59 -13.42
CA LEU A 159 -0.37 6.84 -13.97
C LEU A 159 1.10 6.70 -14.39
N GLY A 160 1.94 6.10 -13.54
CA GLY A 160 3.35 5.84 -13.85
C GLY A 160 3.53 4.95 -15.08
N ALA A 161 2.74 3.87 -15.19
CA ALA A 161 2.73 3.02 -16.37
C ALA A 161 2.34 3.79 -17.65
N ASN A 162 1.38 4.70 -17.56
CA ASN A 162 0.97 5.54 -18.69
C ASN A 162 2.04 6.58 -19.07
N LEU A 163 2.75 7.16 -18.10
CA LEU A 163 3.89 8.06 -18.35
C LEU A 163 5.02 7.35 -19.10
N LEU A 164 5.34 6.10 -18.72
CA LEU A 164 6.31 5.26 -19.43
C LEU A 164 5.84 4.89 -20.85
N ARG A 165 4.58 4.46 -20.99
CA ARG A 165 4.02 4.06 -22.30
C ARG A 165 3.90 5.21 -23.28
N SER A 166 3.64 6.43 -22.80
CA SER A 166 3.61 7.64 -23.64
C SER A 166 4.99 8.09 -24.10
N GLY A 167 6.08 7.50 -23.56
CA GLY A 167 7.46 7.91 -23.84
C GLY A 167 7.87 9.21 -23.17
N ARG A 168 6.99 9.80 -22.33
CA ARG A 168 7.28 11.07 -21.63
C ARG A 168 8.41 10.91 -20.61
N PHE A 169 8.48 9.75 -19.96
CA PHE A 169 9.55 9.36 -19.06
C PHE A 169 10.03 7.94 -19.39
N LYS A 170 11.28 7.64 -19.06
CA LYS A 170 11.84 6.28 -19.15
C LYS A 170 11.92 5.61 -17.79
N GLN A 171 11.87 6.41 -16.72
CA GLN A 171 11.88 5.99 -15.31
C GLN A 171 10.80 6.75 -14.56
N VAL A 172 10.04 6.05 -13.73
CA VAL A 172 9.02 6.62 -12.85
C VAL A 172 9.07 5.92 -11.50
N VAL A 173 9.09 6.68 -10.43
CA VAL A 173 8.88 6.15 -9.08
C VAL A 173 7.40 6.29 -8.75
N VAL A 174 6.77 5.17 -8.40
CA VAL A 174 5.34 5.10 -8.08
C VAL A 174 5.15 4.49 -6.69
N GLY A 175 4.17 4.94 -5.96
CA GLY A 175 3.87 4.36 -4.65
C GLY A 175 2.85 5.16 -3.88
N GLY A 176 2.92 5.07 -2.56
CA GLY A 176 2.07 5.85 -1.67
C GLY A 176 2.61 5.87 -0.25
N THR A 177 2.16 6.84 0.49
CA THR A 177 2.52 7.06 1.88
C THR A 177 1.33 7.63 2.66
N GLU A 178 1.12 7.15 3.85
CA GLU A 178 0.10 7.69 4.75
C GLU A 178 0.50 7.44 6.20
N CYS A 179 0.29 8.42 7.06
CA CYS A 179 0.46 8.25 8.50
C CYS A 179 -0.89 8.05 9.20
N LEU A 180 -0.84 7.50 10.40
CA LEU A 180 -1.97 7.56 11.32
C LEU A 180 -2.18 9.01 11.78
N SER A 181 -3.42 9.46 11.75
CA SER A 181 -3.83 10.78 12.24
C SER A 181 -5.13 10.66 13.04
N ARG A 182 -5.40 11.63 13.90
CA ARG A 182 -6.68 11.71 14.63
C ARG A 182 -7.85 11.85 13.66
N PHE A 183 -7.65 12.56 12.56
CA PHE A 183 -8.66 12.72 11.51
C PHE A 183 -9.06 11.36 10.93
N HIS A 184 -8.09 10.56 10.47
CA HIS A 184 -8.35 9.19 9.99
C HIS A 184 -9.02 8.35 11.06
N PHE A 185 -8.41 8.29 12.25
CA PHE A 185 -8.88 7.44 13.32
C PHE A 185 -10.33 7.77 13.72
N ASN A 186 -10.64 9.04 13.96
CA ASN A 186 -11.99 9.47 14.35
C ASN A 186 -12.98 9.34 13.18
N GLY A 187 -12.55 9.61 11.96
CA GLY A 187 -13.36 9.42 10.74
C GLY A 187 -13.81 7.97 10.58
N PHE A 188 -12.86 7.03 10.56
CA PHE A 188 -13.20 5.60 10.45
C PHE A 188 -13.99 5.06 11.65
N ARG A 189 -13.71 5.58 12.85
CA ARG A 189 -14.50 5.26 14.04
C ARG A 189 -15.95 5.73 13.92
N SER A 190 -16.20 6.92 13.39
CA SER A 190 -17.55 7.45 13.18
C SER A 190 -18.33 6.63 12.15
N LEU A 191 -17.65 5.98 11.21
CA LEU A 191 -18.25 5.03 10.28
C LEU A 191 -18.52 3.65 10.91
N MET A 192 -18.10 3.43 12.16
CA MET A 192 -18.29 2.17 12.90
C MET A 192 -17.67 0.93 12.19
N ILE A 193 -16.53 1.11 11.52
CA ILE A 193 -15.84 0.06 10.77
C ILE A 193 -14.49 -0.32 11.37
N LEU A 194 -14.14 0.19 12.55
CA LEU A 194 -12.95 -0.22 13.29
C LEU A 194 -13.25 -1.40 14.21
N ASP A 195 -12.36 -2.39 14.24
CA ASP A 195 -12.39 -3.50 15.19
C ASP A 195 -11.57 -3.15 16.45
N GLY A 196 -12.10 -3.46 17.62
CA GLY A 196 -11.39 -3.35 18.90
C GLY A 196 -10.41 -4.48 19.16
N GLU A 197 -10.44 -5.53 18.34
CA GLU A 197 -9.53 -6.66 18.35
C GLU A 197 -8.65 -6.67 17.10
N PRO A 198 -7.55 -7.44 17.04
CA PRO A 198 -6.76 -7.60 15.82
C PRO A 198 -7.63 -8.06 14.65
N CYS A 199 -7.55 -7.35 13.54
CA CYS A 199 -8.39 -7.63 12.39
C CYS A 199 -8.13 -9.04 11.83
N ARG A 200 -9.19 -9.66 11.35
CA ARG A 200 -9.25 -11.05 10.89
C ARG A 200 -9.96 -11.14 9.55
N PRO A 201 -9.28 -10.72 8.48
CA PRO A 201 -9.88 -10.74 7.15
C PRO A 201 -10.44 -12.11 6.77
N PHE A 202 -11.62 -12.11 6.16
CA PHE A 202 -12.36 -13.30 5.71
C PHE A 202 -12.78 -14.29 6.83
N ASP A 203 -12.63 -13.93 8.11
CA ASP A 203 -13.15 -14.73 9.22
C ASP A 203 -14.64 -14.47 9.44
N ALA A 204 -15.40 -15.50 9.83
CA ALA A 204 -16.83 -15.37 10.11
C ALA A 204 -17.12 -14.39 11.27
N THR A 205 -16.18 -14.24 12.20
CA THR A 205 -16.31 -13.34 13.38
C THR A 205 -15.73 -11.96 13.16
N ARG A 206 -15.28 -11.62 11.93
CA ARG A 206 -14.72 -10.29 11.62
C ARG A 206 -15.69 -9.17 11.95
N ALA A 207 -15.22 -8.09 12.53
CA ALA A 207 -16.07 -6.99 12.98
C ALA A 207 -15.60 -5.62 12.45
N GLY A 208 -14.45 -5.56 11.76
CA GLY A 208 -13.91 -4.31 11.24
C GLY A 208 -12.43 -4.41 10.89
N LEU A 209 -11.86 -3.27 10.55
CA LEU A 209 -10.45 -3.12 10.23
C LEU A 209 -9.67 -2.54 11.42
N ASN A 210 -8.35 -2.71 11.40
CA ASN A 210 -7.44 -1.88 12.17
C ASN A 210 -6.74 -0.91 11.22
N LEU A 211 -6.70 0.36 11.57
CA LEU A 211 -5.92 1.33 10.79
C LEU A 211 -4.42 1.03 10.90
N GLY A 212 -3.69 1.31 9.84
CA GLY A 212 -2.25 1.23 9.77
C GLY A 212 -1.65 2.48 9.13
N GLU A 213 -0.35 2.58 9.22
CA GLU A 213 0.44 3.58 8.52
C GLU A 213 1.63 2.93 7.82
N GLY A 214 2.18 3.60 6.85
CA GLY A 214 3.35 3.15 6.13
C GLY A 214 3.52 3.83 4.79
N ALA A 215 4.54 3.40 4.09
CA ALA A 215 4.86 3.85 2.75
C ALA A 215 5.50 2.71 1.97
N ALA A 216 5.25 2.69 0.67
CA ALA A 216 6.06 1.88 -0.24
C ALA A 216 6.17 2.57 -1.59
N PHE A 217 7.35 2.44 -2.18
CA PHE A 217 7.66 2.96 -3.52
C PHE A 217 8.32 1.89 -4.38
N VAL A 218 8.03 1.96 -5.66
CA VAL A 218 8.55 1.06 -6.68
C VAL A 218 9.10 1.88 -7.84
N VAL A 219 10.31 1.57 -8.28
CA VAL A 219 10.88 2.16 -9.50
C VAL A 219 10.44 1.32 -10.69
N LEU A 220 9.70 1.94 -11.59
CA LEU A 220 9.27 1.39 -12.86
C LEU A 220 10.10 1.98 -14.00
N GLU A 221 10.52 1.12 -14.93
CA GLU A 221 11.28 1.53 -16.09
C GLU A 221 10.79 0.81 -17.34
N THR A 222 11.07 1.40 -18.52
CA THR A 222 11.00 0.61 -19.75
C THR A 222 12.12 -0.42 -19.74
N ALA A 223 11.85 -1.65 -20.18
CA ALA A 223 12.85 -2.72 -20.21
C ALA A 223 14.08 -2.34 -21.02
N GLU A 224 13.90 -1.55 -22.08
CA GLU A 224 14.98 -1.03 -22.92
C GLU A 224 15.90 -0.10 -22.11
N HIS A 225 15.34 0.85 -21.36
CA HIS A 225 16.12 1.78 -20.56
C HIS A 225 16.87 1.07 -19.42
N ALA A 226 16.20 0.15 -18.72
CA ALA A 226 16.83 -0.66 -17.69
C ALA A 226 18.04 -1.44 -18.23
N ALA A 227 17.90 -2.06 -19.42
CA ALA A 227 18.97 -2.77 -20.06
C ALA A 227 20.13 -1.84 -20.47
N GLN A 228 19.83 -0.65 -21.02
CA GLN A 228 20.86 0.33 -21.45
C GLN A 228 21.74 0.82 -20.29
N ARG A 229 21.15 1.00 -19.07
CA ARG A 229 21.91 1.40 -17.88
C ARG A 229 22.43 0.23 -17.04
N GLY A 230 22.23 -1.02 -17.48
CA GLY A 230 22.66 -2.22 -16.78
C GLY A 230 21.89 -2.53 -15.50
N ALA A 231 20.68 -1.99 -15.33
CA ALA A 231 19.84 -2.27 -14.17
C ALA A 231 19.24 -3.67 -14.24
N LYS A 232 19.15 -4.32 -13.07
CA LYS A 232 18.52 -5.63 -12.95
C LYS A 232 16.99 -5.47 -12.94
N ALA A 233 16.32 -6.02 -13.93
CA ALA A 233 14.87 -6.20 -13.87
C ALA A 233 14.52 -7.27 -12.81
N MET A 234 13.81 -6.90 -11.77
CA MET A 234 13.46 -7.79 -10.65
C MET A 234 12.08 -8.41 -10.81
N ALA A 235 11.16 -7.70 -11.46
CA ALA A 235 9.82 -8.13 -11.78
C ALA A 235 9.30 -7.35 -12.99
N GLN A 236 8.10 -7.67 -13.45
CA GLN A 236 7.38 -6.96 -14.51
C GLN A 236 6.02 -6.50 -14.00
N LEU A 237 5.66 -5.25 -14.24
CA LEU A 237 4.29 -4.79 -14.15
C LEU A 237 3.56 -5.16 -15.46
N SER A 238 2.85 -6.29 -15.46
CA SER A 238 2.26 -6.88 -16.65
C SER A 238 0.88 -6.30 -16.98
N GLY A 239 0.08 -5.99 -15.95
CA GLY A 239 -1.27 -5.49 -16.12
C GLY A 239 -1.76 -4.67 -14.95
N TRP A 240 -2.83 -3.93 -15.18
CA TRP A 240 -3.53 -3.12 -14.18
C TRP A 240 -4.97 -2.90 -14.57
N GLY A 241 -5.83 -2.66 -13.58
CA GLY A 241 -7.23 -2.36 -13.77
C GLY A 241 -7.72 -1.31 -12.76
N ASN A 242 -8.70 -0.53 -13.17
CA ASN A 242 -9.41 0.41 -12.30
C ASN A 242 -10.88 0.42 -12.69
N ALA A 243 -11.76 0.27 -11.71
CA ALA A 243 -13.20 0.30 -11.90
C ALA A 243 -13.89 0.82 -10.63
N CYS A 244 -15.07 1.37 -10.82
CA CYS A 244 -15.97 1.75 -9.75
C CYS A 244 -17.29 0.99 -9.93
N ASP A 245 -17.85 0.46 -8.85
CA ASP A 245 -19.17 -0.19 -8.90
C ASP A 245 -20.34 0.81 -8.89
N ALA A 246 -20.06 2.08 -8.55
CA ALA A 246 -21.04 3.17 -8.47
C ALA A 246 -22.26 2.83 -7.59
N PHE A 247 -22.07 1.98 -6.59
CA PHE A 247 -23.14 1.44 -5.73
C PHE A 247 -23.46 2.34 -4.56
N HIS A 248 -22.45 2.70 -3.76
CA HIS A 248 -22.59 3.52 -2.56
C HIS A 248 -21.33 4.35 -2.30
N GLN A 249 -21.43 5.39 -1.46
CA GLN A 249 -20.29 6.27 -1.15
C GLN A 249 -19.15 5.56 -0.41
N THR A 250 -19.45 4.57 0.42
CA THR A 250 -18.49 3.89 1.31
C THR A 250 -18.59 2.36 1.32
N ALA A 251 -19.66 1.78 0.77
CA ALA A 251 -19.89 0.35 0.74
C ALA A 251 -19.72 -0.21 -0.67
N SER A 252 -19.11 -1.39 -0.79
CA SER A 252 -19.02 -2.14 -2.03
C SER A 252 -20.33 -2.85 -2.34
N SER A 253 -20.64 -3.06 -3.63
CA SER A 253 -21.79 -3.84 -4.08
C SER A 253 -21.67 -5.31 -3.65
N ASP A 254 -22.80 -5.94 -3.36
CA ASP A 254 -22.80 -7.34 -2.91
C ASP A 254 -22.26 -8.31 -3.96
N ASP A 255 -22.38 -7.97 -5.23
CA ASP A 255 -21.90 -8.77 -6.35
C ASP A 255 -20.43 -8.52 -6.70
N GLY A 256 -19.74 -7.60 -6.04
CA GLY A 256 -18.34 -7.26 -6.22
C GLY A 256 -17.97 -6.81 -7.63
N ILE A 257 -18.90 -6.22 -8.39
CA ILE A 257 -18.70 -5.93 -9.82
C ILE A 257 -17.50 -5.01 -10.08
N GLY A 258 -17.23 -4.02 -9.21
CA GLY A 258 -16.07 -3.14 -9.34
C GLY A 258 -14.76 -3.93 -9.28
N ALA A 259 -14.61 -4.82 -8.29
CA ALA A 259 -13.44 -5.69 -8.15
C ALA A 259 -13.32 -6.68 -9.32
N VAL A 260 -14.44 -7.28 -9.77
CA VAL A 260 -14.46 -8.15 -10.97
C VAL A 260 -13.94 -7.42 -12.20
N LEU A 261 -14.40 -6.20 -12.45
CA LEU A 261 -14.00 -5.42 -13.62
C LEU A 261 -12.52 -5.04 -13.56
N SER A 262 -12.01 -4.60 -12.41
CA SER A 262 -10.60 -4.25 -12.26
C SER A 262 -9.68 -5.45 -12.42
N MET A 263 -9.99 -6.60 -11.81
CA MET A 263 -9.22 -7.84 -11.99
C MET A 263 -9.21 -8.32 -13.44
N ARG A 264 -10.37 -8.32 -14.10
CA ARG A 264 -10.47 -8.72 -15.52
C ARG A 264 -9.67 -7.79 -16.44
N GLN A 265 -9.70 -6.47 -16.20
CA GLN A 265 -8.88 -5.51 -16.94
C GLN A 265 -7.39 -5.77 -16.76
N ALA A 266 -6.94 -6.06 -15.52
CA ALA A 266 -5.56 -6.38 -15.23
C ALA A 266 -5.10 -7.64 -15.95
N LEU A 267 -5.87 -8.73 -15.86
CA LEU A 267 -5.61 -9.99 -16.57
C LEU A 267 -5.58 -9.81 -18.08
N GLN A 268 -6.55 -9.10 -18.65
CA GLN A 268 -6.62 -8.81 -20.08
C GLN A 268 -5.38 -8.05 -20.58
N ARG A 269 -4.96 -7.01 -19.83
CA ARG A 269 -3.75 -6.23 -20.18
C ARG A 269 -2.48 -7.04 -20.08
N ALA A 270 -2.40 -7.94 -19.10
CA ALA A 270 -1.28 -8.86 -18.92
C ALA A 270 -1.25 -9.98 -19.99
N GLY A 271 -2.36 -10.23 -20.68
CA GLY A 271 -2.51 -11.38 -21.58
C GLY A 271 -2.59 -12.71 -20.82
N LEU A 272 -3.02 -12.68 -19.57
CA LEU A 272 -3.10 -13.83 -18.66
C LEU A 272 -4.55 -14.29 -18.46
N LYS A 273 -4.69 -15.59 -18.15
CA LYS A 273 -5.96 -16.19 -17.71
C LYS A 273 -5.98 -16.26 -16.18
N PRO A 274 -7.15 -16.38 -15.54
CA PRO A 274 -7.23 -16.59 -14.09
C PRO A 274 -6.37 -17.76 -13.59
N ALA A 275 -6.33 -18.88 -14.32
CA ALA A 275 -5.53 -20.07 -13.97
C ALA A 275 -4.00 -19.83 -13.98
N ASP A 276 -3.51 -18.75 -14.57
CA ASP A 276 -2.08 -18.41 -14.59
C ASP A 276 -1.64 -17.72 -13.29
N ILE A 277 -2.59 -17.22 -12.47
CA ILE A 277 -2.31 -16.55 -11.21
C ILE A 277 -2.05 -17.56 -10.10
N GLN A 278 -0.94 -17.41 -9.40
CA GLN A 278 -0.45 -18.34 -8.39
C GLN A 278 -0.64 -17.83 -6.96
N TYR A 279 -0.94 -16.54 -6.79
CA TYR A 279 -1.26 -15.92 -5.51
C TYR A 279 -2.03 -14.62 -5.70
N VAL A 280 -3.00 -14.37 -4.82
CA VAL A 280 -3.70 -13.09 -4.69
C VAL A 280 -3.45 -12.51 -3.30
N ASN A 281 -2.87 -11.30 -3.25
CA ASN A 281 -2.88 -10.47 -2.05
C ASN A 281 -4.14 -9.61 -2.08
N ALA A 282 -5.16 -10.07 -1.38
CA ALA A 282 -6.47 -9.46 -1.39
C ALA A 282 -6.52 -8.14 -0.60
N HIS A 283 -7.46 -7.27 -0.93
CA HIS A 283 -7.73 -6.08 -0.13
C HIS A 283 -8.11 -6.43 1.30
N GLY A 284 -9.01 -7.38 1.52
CA GLY A 284 -9.27 -8.07 2.78
C GLY A 284 -9.13 -7.20 4.02
N THR A 285 -10.08 -6.28 4.23
CA THR A 285 -9.99 -5.29 5.33
C THR A 285 -10.41 -5.85 6.69
N GLY A 286 -11.11 -6.99 6.71
CA GLY A 286 -11.77 -7.52 7.90
C GLY A 286 -13.15 -6.88 8.16
N THR A 287 -13.62 -6.00 7.28
CA THR A 287 -14.98 -5.46 7.40
C THR A 287 -16.01 -6.43 6.79
N PRO A 288 -17.21 -6.57 7.38
CA PRO A 288 -18.22 -7.50 6.88
C PRO A 288 -18.56 -7.31 5.40
N ASN A 289 -18.78 -6.06 4.97
CA ASN A 289 -19.18 -5.74 3.60
C ASN A 289 -18.05 -5.98 2.58
N ASN A 290 -16.84 -5.43 2.85
CA ASN A 290 -15.73 -5.57 1.89
C ASN A 290 -15.38 -7.03 1.65
N ASP A 291 -15.19 -7.82 2.71
CA ASP A 291 -14.70 -9.18 2.57
C ASP A 291 -15.74 -10.11 1.92
N ALA A 292 -17.02 -9.83 2.10
CA ALA A 292 -18.10 -10.55 1.40
C ALA A 292 -18.10 -10.20 -0.10
N SER A 293 -18.08 -8.91 -0.43
CA SER A 293 -18.04 -8.41 -1.81
C SER A 293 -16.80 -8.89 -2.56
N GLU A 294 -15.63 -8.84 -1.92
CA GLU A 294 -14.37 -9.30 -2.52
C GLU A 294 -14.33 -10.81 -2.70
N SER A 295 -14.86 -11.60 -1.76
CA SER A 295 -15.00 -13.05 -1.90
C SER A 295 -15.87 -13.40 -3.11
N GLU A 296 -17.01 -12.74 -3.28
CA GLU A 296 -17.87 -12.94 -4.45
C GLU A 296 -17.14 -12.58 -5.75
N ALA A 297 -16.40 -11.45 -5.76
CA ALA A 297 -15.62 -11.05 -6.92
C ALA A 297 -14.54 -12.07 -7.28
N LEU A 298 -13.82 -12.61 -6.28
CA LEU A 298 -12.81 -13.64 -6.49
C LEU A 298 -13.43 -14.93 -7.04
N HIS A 299 -14.56 -15.38 -6.50
CA HIS A 299 -15.30 -16.52 -7.05
C HIS A 299 -15.74 -16.32 -8.50
N ARG A 300 -16.21 -15.12 -8.85
CA ARG A 300 -16.64 -14.78 -10.22
C ARG A 300 -15.49 -14.70 -11.22
N VAL A 301 -14.28 -14.39 -10.78
CA VAL A 301 -13.10 -14.29 -11.65
C VAL A 301 -12.38 -15.61 -11.75
N PHE A 302 -12.15 -16.29 -10.64
CA PHE A 302 -11.29 -17.48 -10.57
C PHE A 302 -12.06 -18.81 -10.59
N GLY A 303 -13.29 -18.85 -10.07
CA GLY A 303 -14.11 -20.08 -10.03
C GLY A 303 -13.35 -21.25 -9.42
N GLU A 304 -13.30 -22.36 -10.15
CA GLU A 304 -12.58 -23.56 -9.73
C GLU A 304 -11.04 -23.41 -9.75
N THR A 305 -10.52 -22.37 -10.39
CA THR A 305 -9.08 -22.09 -10.47
C THR A 305 -8.61 -21.10 -9.41
N MET A 306 -9.34 -20.99 -8.28
CA MET A 306 -9.00 -20.10 -7.18
C MET A 306 -7.57 -20.33 -6.70
N PRO A 307 -6.66 -19.33 -6.84
CA PRO A 307 -5.32 -19.44 -6.30
C PRO A 307 -5.33 -19.30 -4.76
N PRO A 308 -4.22 -19.58 -4.07
CA PRO A 308 -4.03 -19.15 -2.70
C PRO A 308 -4.27 -17.65 -2.54
N VAL A 309 -5.09 -17.27 -1.54
CA VAL A 309 -5.44 -15.87 -1.24
C VAL A 309 -5.07 -15.56 0.19
N SER A 310 -4.50 -14.38 0.45
CA SER A 310 -4.37 -13.84 1.81
C SER A 310 -4.46 -12.33 1.81
N SER A 311 -4.84 -11.75 2.95
CA SER A 311 -4.70 -10.31 3.21
C SER A 311 -3.61 -10.08 4.23
N THR A 312 -2.67 -9.21 3.89
CA THR A 312 -1.57 -8.83 4.80
C THR A 312 -1.96 -7.71 5.76
N LYS A 313 -3.19 -7.19 5.68
CA LYS A 313 -3.72 -6.18 6.61
C LYS A 313 -3.88 -6.70 8.04
N SER A 314 -3.98 -8.01 8.24
CA SER A 314 -3.88 -8.63 9.57
C SER A 314 -2.52 -8.43 10.26
N ARG A 315 -1.51 -7.92 9.52
CA ARG A 315 -0.14 -7.64 10.00
C ARG A 315 0.18 -6.15 10.03
N THR A 316 -0.16 -5.46 8.95
CA THR A 316 0.19 -4.04 8.74
C THR A 316 -0.89 -3.07 9.18
N GLY A 317 -2.12 -3.55 9.38
CA GLY A 317 -3.29 -2.70 9.39
C GLY A 317 -3.64 -2.19 7.99
N HIS A 318 -4.75 -1.48 7.88
CA HIS A 318 -5.14 -0.82 6.65
C HIS A 318 -4.41 0.53 6.52
N THR A 319 -3.41 0.58 5.67
CA THR A 319 -2.55 1.75 5.46
C THR A 319 -3.16 2.76 4.48
N THR A 320 -4.46 2.70 4.30
CA THR A 320 -5.28 3.60 3.47
C THR A 320 -4.69 3.82 2.09
N SER A 321 -4.25 5.02 1.75
CA SER A 321 -3.72 5.37 0.42
C SER A 321 -2.45 4.61 0.01
N ALA A 322 -1.65 4.15 0.98
CA ALA A 322 -0.42 3.39 0.73
C ALA A 322 -0.65 1.89 0.51
N SER A 323 -1.88 1.38 0.71
CA SER A 323 -2.18 -0.06 0.70
C SER A 323 -1.70 -0.75 -0.57
N GLY A 324 -2.07 -0.23 -1.75
CA GLY A 324 -1.72 -0.87 -3.01
C GLY A 324 -0.22 -0.97 -3.27
N SER A 325 0.58 0.01 -2.83
CA SER A 325 2.04 -0.06 -2.98
C SER A 325 2.70 -0.98 -1.97
N ILE A 326 2.22 -1.01 -0.72
CA ILE A 326 2.69 -1.95 0.31
C ILE A 326 2.40 -3.38 -0.14
N GLU A 327 1.19 -3.65 -0.61
CA GLU A 327 0.77 -4.96 -1.12
C GLU A 327 1.57 -5.37 -2.37
N ALA A 328 1.84 -4.45 -3.29
CA ALA A 328 2.69 -4.72 -4.45
C ALA A 328 4.12 -5.09 -4.05
N VAL A 329 4.73 -4.39 -3.09
CA VAL A 329 6.07 -4.73 -2.59
C VAL A 329 6.04 -6.07 -1.84
N ILE A 330 5.01 -6.37 -1.05
CA ILE A 330 4.84 -7.68 -0.40
C ILE A 330 4.70 -8.80 -1.45
N CYS A 331 3.94 -8.59 -2.52
CA CYS A 331 3.85 -9.53 -3.64
C CYS A 331 5.22 -9.78 -4.30
N TRP A 332 5.99 -8.70 -4.52
CA TRP A 332 7.35 -8.84 -5.03
C TRP A 332 8.27 -9.63 -4.07
N LEU A 333 8.21 -9.37 -2.76
CA LEU A 333 8.96 -10.13 -1.74
C LEU A 333 8.55 -11.62 -1.74
N ALA A 334 7.25 -11.90 -1.86
CA ALA A 334 6.72 -13.25 -1.96
C ALA A 334 7.30 -14.00 -3.18
N MET A 335 7.36 -13.34 -4.35
CA MET A 335 7.98 -13.90 -5.57
C MET A 335 9.48 -14.12 -5.41
N CYS A 336 10.21 -13.14 -4.86
CA CYS A 336 11.67 -13.20 -4.70
C CYS A 336 12.12 -14.27 -3.71
N HIS A 337 11.40 -14.46 -2.63
CA HIS A 337 11.76 -15.37 -1.54
C HIS A 337 10.99 -16.70 -1.57
N GLY A 338 10.09 -16.88 -2.52
CA GLY A 338 9.35 -18.12 -2.72
C GLY A 338 8.43 -18.48 -1.56
N PHE A 339 7.57 -17.55 -1.12
CA PHE A 339 6.57 -17.80 -0.07
C PHE A 339 5.23 -17.12 -0.39
N ILE A 340 4.17 -17.59 0.26
CA ILE A 340 2.87 -16.91 0.32
C ILE A 340 2.58 -16.61 1.78
N PRO A 341 2.40 -15.33 2.16
CA PRO A 341 2.16 -14.95 3.55
C PRO A 341 0.78 -15.43 4.02
N SER A 342 0.69 -15.83 5.28
CA SER A 342 -0.58 -16.22 5.89
C SER A 342 -1.48 -15.02 6.12
N ASN A 343 -2.77 -15.29 6.14
CA ASN A 343 -3.83 -14.42 6.65
C ASN A 343 -3.95 -14.67 8.16
N LEU A 344 -3.40 -13.78 9.00
CA LEU A 344 -3.45 -13.98 10.45
C LEU A 344 -4.88 -13.85 10.99
N ASN A 345 -5.12 -14.46 12.15
CA ASN A 345 -6.36 -14.39 12.92
C ASN A 345 -7.59 -15.00 12.23
N TRP A 346 -7.43 -15.77 11.16
CA TRP A 346 -8.51 -16.50 10.53
C TRP A 346 -8.68 -17.86 11.21
N HIS A 347 -9.88 -18.14 11.71
CA HIS A 347 -10.23 -19.38 12.43
C HIS A 347 -11.53 -20.01 11.94
N HIS A 348 -12.46 -19.21 11.46
CA HIS A 348 -13.80 -19.66 11.10
C HIS A 348 -14.16 -19.20 9.68
N ALA A 349 -14.52 -20.14 8.83
CA ALA A 349 -14.97 -19.83 7.48
C ALA A 349 -16.27 -19.01 7.51
N MET A 350 -16.34 -17.93 6.74
CA MET A 350 -17.57 -17.20 6.50
C MET A 350 -18.45 -17.92 5.47
N ASP A 351 -19.76 -17.74 5.56
CA ASP A 351 -20.67 -18.28 4.56
C ASP A 351 -20.33 -17.72 3.18
N LYS A 352 -20.20 -18.61 2.18
CA LYS A 352 -19.82 -18.27 0.79
C LYS A 352 -18.53 -17.46 0.65
N GLY A 353 -17.69 -17.40 1.68
CA GLY A 353 -16.41 -16.72 1.63
C GLY A 353 -15.29 -17.56 1.02
N ILE A 354 -14.20 -16.87 0.69
CA ILE A 354 -12.96 -17.57 0.37
C ILE A 354 -12.36 -18.20 1.63
N VAL A 355 -11.54 -19.22 1.44
CA VAL A 355 -10.70 -19.82 2.49
C VAL A 355 -9.28 -19.27 2.29
N PRO A 356 -8.83 -18.31 3.11
CA PRO A 356 -7.51 -17.73 2.95
C PRO A 356 -6.41 -18.69 3.43
N VAL A 357 -5.17 -18.37 3.05
CA VAL A 357 -3.98 -19.10 3.52
C VAL A 357 -3.81 -18.88 5.02
N ALA A 358 -4.02 -19.93 5.83
CA ALA A 358 -3.97 -19.85 7.30
C ALA A 358 -2.54 -19.95 7.89
N LYS A 359 -1.57 -20.44 7.11
CA LYS A 359 -0.14 -20.55 7.49
C LYS A 359 0.73 -20.18 6.31
N THR A 360 1.82 -19.46 6.57
CA THR A 360 2.76 -19.06 5.51
C THR A 360 3.27 -20.28 4.75
N LEU A 361 2.99 -20.32 3.44
CA LEU A 361 3.46 -21.35 2.54
C LEU A 361 4.87 -21.00 2.08
N ARG A 362 5.82 -21.91 2.28
CA ARG A 362 7.23 -21.75 1.89
C ARG A 362 7.54 -22.57 0.64
N GLN A 363 8.68 -22.29 0.01
CA GLN A 363 9.19 -22.97 -1.19
C GLN A 363 8.22 -22.92 -2.39
N GLN A 364 7.56 -21.76 -2.55
CA GLN A 364 6.65 -21.51 -3.67
C GLN A 364 7.40 -20.98 -4.89
N GLN A 365 6.97 -21.40 -6.06
CA GLN A 365 7.45 -20.82 -7.33
C GLN A 365 6.36 -19.90 -7.88
N LEU A 366 6.51 -18.59 -7.68
CA LEU A 366 5.53 -17.59 -8.07
C LEU A 366 6.03 -16.84 -9.31
N GLN A 367 5.30 -16.96 -10.41
CA GLN A 367 5.57 -16.22 -11.66
C GLN A 367 4.58 -15.08 -11.85
N HIS A 368 3.30 -15.30 -11.52
CA HIS A 368 2.24 -14.31 -11.66
C HIS A 368 1.46 -14.20 -10.35
N VAL A 369 1.42 -12.99 -9.83
CA VAL A 369 0.66 -12.64 -8.62
C VAL A 369 -0.25 -11.46 -8.91
N LEU A 370 -1.35 -11.34 -8.17
CA LEU A 370 -2.31 -10.26 -8.26
C LEU A 370 -2.45 -9.57 -6.89
N CYS A 371 -2.55 -8.23 -6.87
CA CYS A 371 -2.90 -7.46 -5.67
C CYS A 371 -3.84 -6.31 -6.02
#